data_21117829ad7aae4b6ec8d20decc72133
#
_entry.id   21117829ad7aae4b6ec8d20decc72133
#
_cell.length_a   1.000
_cell.length_b   1.000
_cell.length_c   1.000
_cell.angle_alpha   90.00
_cell.angle_beta   90.00
_cell.angle_gamma   90.00
#
_symmetry.space_group_name_H-M   'P 1'
#
loop_
_entity.id
_entity.type
_entity.pdbx_description
1 polymer ?
#
loop_
_entity_poly.entity_id
_entity_poly.type
_entity_poly.pdbx_seq_one_letter_code
_entity_poly.pdbx_strand_id
1 'polypeptide(L)'
;MDEMFCFQCQQTAHNTGCEGHAGVCGKKSDTANLQDELTGELIRLARAVTENERSRSSDELMLKGLFTTITNVNFNSDTVKKLSDEIREEAENRKPGKDAYNVQKIWEAPEDIRSLKSLILFGLRGTAAYAYHAWALGYVDAEIMNFFYKGMRILGEEKGMEELLPVVIETGKINLRCMELLDKANTESYGNPIPTEVPLTIEKGPFIVVSGHDLHDMKLLLEQTKDKGINIYTHSEMLPVHGYPKLKEYPHLKGNFGTAWQSQQFEFHNIPAPILFTTNCLMPVRQSYADRVFTTSVVSYPEMVHIGADKDFTPVIAKALECGGYPEDHPMTGINGGTTVMTGFAHNAVLENAGKIVDLVKQGKIRHFFLIGGCDGAAPGRSYYTEFAKKTPMDTIILTLACGKYRLNDLRLGEIEGIPRILDMGQCNDAYSAIKVAIALAEAFECEVNELPLSMILSWYEQKAVAILLTLLALGIKNIYLGPTLPAFVSPNVLNYLVQEYQITPISTVDEDLKKILG
;
A
#
# COMPACT_ATOMS: atom_id res chain seq x y z
N MET A 1 -23.55 12.76 -19.04
CA MET A 1 -22.56 12.24 -18.07
C MET A 1 -21.28 13.01 -18.36
N ASP A 2 -20.78 13.71 -17.37
CA ASP A 2 -19.58 14.52 -17.55
C ASP A 2 -18.37 13.60 -17.71
N GLU A 3 -17.41 14.03 -18.51
CA GLU A 3 -16.16 13.33 -18.72
C GLU A 3 -15.27 13.44 -17.47
N MET A 4 -14.38 12.49 -17.27
CA MET A 4 -13.39 12.51 -16.19
C MET A 4 -11.99 12.73 -16.73
N PHE A 5 -11.09 13.21 -15.88
CA PHE A 5 -9.65 13.10 -16.07
C PHE A 5 -9.01 12.48 -14.83
N CYS A 6 -8.14 11.47 -15.01
CA CYS A 6 -7.42 10.84 -13.90
C CYS A 6 -6.11 10.20 -14.37
N PHE A 7 -5.00 10.55 -13.75
CA PHE A 7 -3.65 10.02 -14.06
C PHE A 7 -2.88 9.57 -12.82
N GLN A 8 -3.59 9.27 -11.73
CA GLN A 8 -3.00 9.06 -10.39
C GLN A 8 -2.38 7.68 -10.15
N CYS A 9 -2.50 6.74 -11.09
CA CYS A 9 -1.96 5.38 -10.92
C CYS A 9 -1.18 4.90 -12.14
N GLN A 10 -0.40 3.84 -11.95
CA GLN A 10 0.45 3.25 -12.99
C GLN A 10 -0.34 2.69 -14.18
N GLN A 11 -1.62 2.34 -13.99
CA GLN A 11 -2.49 1.81 -15.04
C GLN A 11 -3.21 2.89 -15.86
N THR A 12 -2.90 4.16 -15.64
CA THR A 12 -3.55 5.24 -16.38
C THR A 12 -3.42 5.04 -17.90
N ALA A 13 -4.49 5.35 -18.63
CA ALA A 13 -4.57 5.07 -20.06
C ALA A 13 -3.40 5.73 -20.81
N HIS A 14 -2.75 4.94 -21.65
CA HIS A 14 -1.61 5.37 -22.49
C HIS A 14 -0.45 6.04 -21.74
N ASN A 15 -0.39 5.91 -20.41
CA ASN A 15 0.53 6.64 -19.53
C ASN A 15 0.41 8.18 -19.66
N THR A 16 -0.80 8.68 -19.94
CA THR A 16 -1.11 10.12 -20.06
C THR A 16 -2.26 10.54 -19.17
N GLY A 17 -3.35 9.77 -19.13
CA GLY A 17 -4.55 10.04 -18.36
C GLY A 17 -5.71 9.16 -18.81
N CYS A 18 -6.57 8.79 -17.87
CA CYS A 18 -7.88 8.22 -18.17
C CYS A 18 -8.86 9.37 -18.41
N GLU A 19 -9.56 9.33 -19.54
CA GLU A 19 -10.53 10.33 -19.97
C GLU A 19 -11.87 9.66 -20.31
N GLY A 20 -12.91 10.46 -20.55
CA GLY A 20 -14.23 9.98 -20.92
C GLY A 20 -15.04 9.41 -19.76
N HIS A 21 -15.67 8.24 -19.91
CA HIS A 21 -16.70 7.78 -18.97
C HIS A 21 -16.22 6.77 -17.92
N ALA A 22 -15.02 6.22 -18.06
CA ALA A 22 -14.45 5.29 -17.08
C ALA A 22 -12.92 5.24 -17.16
N GLY A 23 -12.27 5.05 -16.01
CA GLY A 23 -10.84 4.75 -15.91
C GLY A 23 -10.52 3.29 -16.22
N VAL A 24 -9.25 3.00 -16.50
CA VAL A 24 -8.73 1.62 -16.70
C VAL A 24 -9.00 0.73 -15.47
N CYS A 25 -9.01 1.31 -14.28
CA CYS A 25 -9.35 0.60 -13.03
C CYS A 25 -10.85 0.26 -12.88
N GLY A 26 -11.70 0.67 -13.83
CA GLY A 26 -13.15 0.47 -13.79
C GLY A 26 -13.93 1.54 -13.01
N LYS A 27 -13.26 2.57 -12.46
CA LYS A 27 -13.93 3.70 -11.82
C LYS A 27 -14.70 4.50 -12.87
N LYS A 28 -15.98 4.79 -12.61
CA LYS A 28 -16.83 5.60 -13.47
C LYS A 28 -16.50 7.09 -13.32
N SER A 29 -16.86 7.88 -14.35
CA SER A 29 -16.62 9.33 -14.37
C SER A 29 -17.31 10.08 -13.23
N ASP A 30 -18.54 9.69 -12.86
CA ASP A 30 -19.26 10.27 -11.73
C ASP A 30 -18.48 10.11 -10.40
N THR A 31 -17.98 8.90 -10.13
CA THR A 31 -17.17 8.64 -8.93
C THR A 31 -15.84 9.41 -8.96
N ALA A 32 -15.19 9.50 -10.14
CA ALA A 32 -13.93 10.23 -10.26
C ALA A 32 -14.12 11.74 -10.03
N ASN A 33 -15.17 12.33 -10.60
CA ASN A 33 -15.49 13.75 -10.42
C ASN A 33 -15.89 14.05 -8.96
N LEU A 34 -16.66 13.18 -8.30
CA LEU A 34 -16.96 13.30 -6.88
C LEU A 34 -15.71 13.20 -5.99
N GLN A 35 -14.70 12.42 -6.37
CA GLN A 35 -13.42 12.38 -5.66
C GLN A 35 -12.60 13.68 -5.85
N ASP A 36 -12.73 14.34 -7.00
CA ASP A 36 -12.15 15.66 -7.22
C ASP A 36 -12.89 16.73 -6.39
N GLU A 37 -14.23 16.68 -6.34
CA GLU A 37 -15.02 17.56 -5.44
C GLU A 37 -14.64 17.33 -3.97
N LEU A 38 -14.54 16.08 -3.53
CA LEU A 38 -14.10 15.72 -2.18
C LEU A 38 -12.70 16.30 -1.88
N THR A 39 -11.77 16.25 -2.84
CA THR A 39 -10.45 16.88 -2.70
C THR A 39 -10.56 18.40 -2.56
N GLY A 40 -11.45 19.03 -3.29
CA GLY A 40 -11.76 20.45 -3.16
C GLY A 40 -12.31 20.83 -1.79
N GLU A 41 -13.19 20.00 -1.22
CA GLU A 41 -13.73 20.21 0.14
C GLU A 41 -12.65 19.97 1.22
N LEU A 42 -11.72 19.04 1.02
CA LEU A 42 -10.58 18.86 1.92
C LEU A 42 -9.65 20.08 1.93
N ILE A 43 -9.42 20.72 0.77
CA ILE A 43 -8.69 22.00 0.69
C ILE A 43 -9.46 23.11 1.41
N ARG A 44 -10.78 23.14 1.27
CA ARG A 44 -11.65 24.07 2.00
C ARG A 44 -11.55 23.85 3.51
N LEU A 45 -11.67 22.60 3.98
CA LEU A 45 -11.52 22.25 5.39
C LEU A 45 -10.14 22.67 5.93
N ALA A 46 -9.07 22.39 5.18
CA ALA A 46 -7.73 22.81 5.56
C ALA A 46 -7.55 24.32 5.69
N ARG A 47 -8.31 25.12 4.93
CA ARG A 47 -8.34 26.58 5.03
C ARG A 47 -9.25 27.11 6.15
N ALA A 48 -10.23 26.30 6.55
CA ALA A 48 -11.19 26.65 7.60
C ALA A 48 -10.65 26.35 9.00
N VAL A 49 -9.78 25.34 9.14
CA VAL A 49 -9.23 24.87 10.41
C VAL A 49 -7.80 25.36 10.57
N THR A 50 -7.52 26.12 11.61
CA THR A 50 -6.14 26.46 12.01
C THR A 50 -5.55 25.35 12.89
N GLU A 51 -4.23 25.37 13.09
CA GLU A 51 -3.52 24.36 13.88
C GLU A 51 -4.08 24.22 15.30
N ASN A 52 -4.42 25.35 15.95
CA ASN A 52 -4.97 25.39 17.30
C ASN A 52 -6.47 25.04 17.38
N GLU A 53 -7.17 25.01 16.26
CA GLU A 53 -8.61 24.76 16.17
C GLU A 53 -8.93 23.34 15.68
N ARG A 54 -7.92 22.52 15.44
CA ARG A 54 -8.12 21.12 15.07
C ARG A 54 -8.91 20.38 16.14
N SER A 55 -9.77 19.49 15.70
CA SER A 55 -10.54 18.58 16.56
C SER A 55 -10.39 17.14 16.07
N ARG A 56 -10.70 16.19 16.94
CA ARG A 56 -10.72 14.78 16.55
C ARG A 56 -11.64 14.53 15.35
N SER A 57 -12.79 15.22 15.28
CA SER A 57 -13.73 15.10 14.16
C SER A 57 -13.12 15.61 12.85
N SER A 58 -12.54 16.81 12.86
CA SER A 58 -11.94 17.37 11.64
C SER A 58 -10.73 16.55 11.17
N ASP A 59 -9.94 16.00 12.11
CA ASP A 59 -8.79 15.13 11.78
C ASP A 59 -9.26 13.80 11.17
N GLU A 60 -10.28 13.18 11.72
CA GLU A 60 -10.87 11.95 11.18
C GLU A 60 -11.41 12.14 9.76
N LEU A 61 -12.12 13.26 9.52
CA LEU A 61 -12.63 13.61 8.20
C LEU A 61 -11.50 13.86 7.19
N MET A 62 -10.41 14.52 7.60
CA MET A 62 -9.22 14.73 6.76
C MET A 62 -8.61 13.38 6.35
N LEU A 63 -8.40 12.47 7.30
CA LEU A 63 -7.83 11.14 7.03
C LEU A 63 -8.74 10.31 6.12
N LYS A 64 -10.03 10.21 6.45
CA LYS A 64 -11.01 9.46 5.65
C LYS A 64 -11.14 10.00 4.23
N GLY A 65 -11.17 11.33 4.09
CA GLY A 65 -11.29 11.98 2.79
C GLY A 65 -10.10 11.70 1.89
N LEU A 66 -8.88 11.88 2.39
CA LEU A 66 -7.66 11.59 1.65
C LEU A 66 -7.57 10.10 1.29
N PHE A 67 -7.84 9.20 2.24
CA PHE A 67 -7.78 7.76 2.00
C PHE A 67 -8.84 7.28 0.99
N THR A 68 -10.06 7.78 1.06
CA THR A 68 -11.16 7.45 0.12
C THR A 68 -10.79 7.75 -1.34
N THR A 69 -9.93 8.74 -1.59
CA THR A 69 -9.53 9.15 -2.95
C THR A 69 -8.36 8.36 -3.53
N ILE A 70 -7.77 7.42 -2.78
CA ILE A 70 -6.72 6.51 -3.30
C ILE A 70 -7.32 5.58 -4.37
N THR A 71 -6.48 5.18 -5.31
CA THR A 71 -6.85 4.23 -6.38
C THR A 71 -7.35 2.91 -5.77
N ASN A 72 -8.45 2.37 -6.31
CA ASN A 72 -9.03 1.08 -5.92
C ASN A 72 -9.43 0.97 -4.43
N VAL A 73 -9.90 2.07 -3.85
CA VAL A 73 -10.50 2.11 -2.50
C VAL A 73 -12.01 2.21 -2.59
N ASN A 74 -12.54 3.27 -3.17
CA ASN A 74 -13.97 3.54 -3.20
C ASN A 74 -14.48 3.73 -4.63
N PHE A 75 -15.42 2.89 -5.02
CA PHE A 75 -16.12 2.90 -6.32
C PHE A 75 -17.59 3.33 -6.18
N ASN A 76 -18.04 3.65 -4.97
CA ASN A 76 -19.43 3.97 -4.68
C ASN A 76 -19.63 5.49 -4.58
N SER A 77 -20.25 6.08 -5.61
CA SER A 77 -20.51 7.51 -5.69
C SER A 77 -21.32 8.05 -4.51
N ASP A 78 -22.27 7.27 -3.98
CA ASP A 78 -23.11 7.71 -2.85
C ASP A 78 -22.28 7.87 -1.58
N THR A 79 -21.35 6.94 -1.31
CA THR A 79 -20.50 7.01 -0.11
C THR A 79 -19.44 8.12 -0.23
N VAL A 80 -18.90 8.35 -1.43
CA VAL A 80 -17.98 9.48 -1.70
C VAL A 80 -18.71 10.80 -1.51
N LYS A 81 -19.94 10.94 -2.07
CA LYS A 81 -20.75 12.13 -1.93
C LYS A 81 -21.10 12.42 -0.47
N LYS A 82 -21.54 11.39 0.26
CA LYS A 82 -21.85 11.53 1.69
C LYS A 82 -20.66 12.06 2.49
N LEU A 83 -19.47 11.49 2.28
CA LEU A 83 -18.25 11.96 2.96
C LEU A 83 -17.89 13.41 2.55
N SER A 84 -18.06 13.76 1.28
CA SER A 84 -17.85 15.13 0.79
C SER A 84 -18.80 16.12 1.47
N ASP A 85 -20.08 15.74 1.64
CA ASP A 85 -21.08 16.56 2.32
C ASP A 85 -20.75 16.74 3.82
N GLU A 86 -20.29 15.69 4.51
CA GLU A 86 -19.83 15.77 5.92
C GLU A 86 -18.62 16.70 6.07
N ILE A 87 -17.64 16.63 5.18
CA ILE A 87 -16.47 17.53 5.18
C ILE A 87 -16.87 18.97 4.88
N ARG A 88 -17.81 19.16 3.96
CA ARG A 88 -18.37 20.50 3.65
C ARG A 88 -19.05 21.11 4.86
N GLU A 89 -19.86 20.34 5.57
CA GLU A 89 -20.55 20.78 6.77
C GLU A 89 -19.56 21.17 7.88
N GLU A 90 -18.54 20.35 8.13
CA GLU A 90 -17.49 20.68 9.11
C GLU A 90 -16.74 21.97 8.73
N ALA A 91 -16.39 22.13 7.45
CA ALA A 91 -15.71 23.34 6.97
C ALA A 91 -16.61 24.60 7.08
N GLU A 92 -17.91 24.47 6.76
CA GLU A 92 -18.88 25.56 6.86
C GLU A 92 -19.10 26.00 8.32
N ASN A 93 -19.22 25.03 9.24
CA ASN A 93 -19.37 25.32 10.68
C ASN A 93 -18.16 26.04 11.27
N ARG A 94 -16.95 25.82 10.71
CA ARG A 94 -15.71 26.48 11.14
C ARG A 94 -15.53 27.87 10.52
N LYS A 95 -15.80 28.00 9.23
CA LYS A 95 -15.60 29.23 8.46
C LYS A 95 -16.64 29.38 7.35
N PRO A 96 -17.81 30.01 7.65
CA PRO A 96 -18.89 30.17 6.69
C PRO A 96 -18.49 30.95 5.41
N GLY A 97 -19.18 30.65 4.31
CA GLY A 97 -19.14 31.45 3.08
C GLY A 97 -17.88 31.29 2.22
N LYS A 98 -17.15 30.20 2.34
CA LYS A 98 -16.08 29.84 1.40
C LYS A 98 -16.49 28.65 0.57
N ASP A 99 -16.33 28.75 -0.74
CA ASP A 99 -16.58 27.67 -1.68
C ASP A 99 -15.46 26.61 -1.63
N ALA A 100 -15.80 25.40 -2.07
CA ALA A 100 -14.83 24.35 -2.34
C ALA A 100 -13.76 24.82 -3.34
N TYR A 101 -12.55 24.32 -3.22
CA TYR A 101 -11.52 24.60 -4.20
C TYR A 101 -11.80 23.82 -5.50
N ASN A 102 -11.74 24.50 -6.63
CA ASN A 102 -11.86 23.84 -7.92
C ASN A 102 -10.54 23.11 -8.25
N VAL A 103 -10.55 21.78 -8.14
CA VAL A 103 -9.37 20.92 -8.35
C VAL A 103 -8.88 20.96 -9.81
N GLN A 104 -9.73 21.31 -10.79
CA GLN A 104 -9.30 21.49 -12.18
C GLN A 104 -8.17 22.51 -12.32
N LYS A 105 -8.08 23.49 -11.42
CA LYS A 105 -6.94 24.43 -11.36
C LYS A 105 -5.59 23.74 -11.09
N ILE A 106 -5.59 22.56 -10.49
CA ILE A 106 -4.37 21.74 -10.33
C ILE A 106 -4.08 21.01 -11.64
N TRP A 107 -5.10 20.39 -12.25
CA TRP A 107 -4.94 19.61 -13.46
C TRP A 107 -4.58 20.45 -14.70
N GLU A 108 -5.04 21.70 -14.73
CA GLU A 108 -4.79 22.69 -15.80
C GLU A 108 -3.57 23.60 -15.54
N ALA A 109 -2.89 23.44 -14.39
CA ALA A 109 -1.69 24.22 -14.07
C ALA A 109 -0.55 23.93 -15.07
N PRO A 110 0.43 24.85 -15.20
CA PRO A 110 1.66 24.57 -15.96
C PRO A 110 2.25 23.21 -15.58
N GLU A 111 2.77 22.47 -16.53
CA GLU A 111 3.12 21.05 -16.39
C GLU A 111 3.98 20.73 -15.16
N ASP A 112 5.02 21.54 -14.90
CA ASP A 112 5.90 21.35 -13.75
C ASP A 112 5.18 21.62 -12.41
N ILE A 113 4.34 22.64 -12.36
CA ILE A 113 3.52 22.97 -11.19
C ILE A 113 2.50 21.87 -10.93
N ARG A 114 1.80 21.40 -11.98
CA ARG A 114 0.88 20.27 -11.92
C ARG A 114 1.60 19.02 -11.39
N SER A 115 2.81 18.75 -11.87
CA SER A 115 3.63 17.61 -11.45
C SER A 115 3.96 17.68 -9.96
N LEU A 116 4.47 18.81 -9.46
CA LEU A 116 4.82 18.97 -8.05
C LEU A 116 3.58 18.94 -7.13
N LYS A 117 2.48 19.59 -7.52
CA LYS A 117 1.21 19.50 -6.79
C LYS A 117 0.65 18.07 -6.77
N SER A 118 0.79 17.32 -7.87
CA SER A 118 0.38 15.91 -7.92
C SER A 118 1.23 15.04 -6.99
N LEU A 119 2.54 15.24 -6.94
CA LEU A 119 3.44 14.53 -6.00
C LEU A 119 3.03 14.80 -4.55
N ILE A 120 2.76 16.06 -4.19
CA ILE A 120 2.29 16.42 -2.85
C ILE A 120 0.94 15.75 -2.56
N LEU A 121 -0.07 15.93 -3.42
CA LEU A 121 -1.41 15.37 -3.21
C LEU A 121 -1.40 13.85 -3.08
N PHE A 122 -0.68 13.17 -3.97
CA PHE A 122 -0.63 11.71 -3.97
C PHE A 122 0.21 11.18 -2.80
N GLY A 123 1.27 11.90 -2.42
CA GLY A 123 2.00 11.63 -1.19
C GLY A 123 1.12 11.76 0.06
N LEU A 124 0.34 12.84 0.18
CA LEU A 124 -0.62 13.03 1.28
C LEU A 124 -1.68 11.92 1.33
N ARG A 125 -2.25 11.53 0.18
CA ARG A 125 -3.21 10.42 0.10
C ARG A 125 -2.60 9.12 0.61
N GLY A 126 -1.39 8.77 0.16
CA GLY A 126 -0.68 7.56 0.60
C GLY A 126 -0.37 7.58 2.09
N THR A 127 0.15 8.70 2.61
CA THR A 127 0.44 8.88 4.03
C THR A 127 -0.82 8.79 4.89
N ALA A 128 -1.95 9.35 4.41
CA ALA A 128 -3.22 9.31 5.14
C ALA A 128 -3.75 7.87 5.34
N ALA A 129 -3.49 6.96 4.41
CA ALA A 129 -3.83 5.56 4.59
C ALA A 129 -3.08 4.94 5.77
N TYR A 130 -1.79 5.21 5.90
CA TYR A 130 -0.98 4.73 7.03
C TYR A 130 -1.40 5.38 8.34
N ALA A 131 -1.63 6.70 8.34
CA ALA A 131 -2.13 7.43 9.49
C ALA A 131 -3.50 6.91 9.96
N TYR A 132 -4.38 6.54 9.03
CA TYR A 132 -5.69 5.96 9.35
C TYR A 132 -5.58 4.62 10.09
N HIS A 133 -4.66 3.75 9.68
CA HIS A 133 -4.43 2.48 10.37
C HIS A 133 -3.85 2.69 11.78
N ALA A 134 -2.92 3.63 11.96
CA ALA A 134 -2.42 4.00 13.28
C ALA A 134 -3.55 4.61 14.15
N TRP A 135 -4.39 5.47 13.56
CA TRP A 135 -5.56 6.06 14.22
C TRP A 135 -6.54 5.00 14.72
N ALA A 136 -6.81 3.96 13.93
CA ALA A 136 -7.70 2.85 14.32
C ALA A 136 -7.19 2.10 15.56
N LEU A 137 -5.89 2.10 15.80
CA LEU A 137 -5.23 1.53 16.99
C LEU A 137 -5.05 2.55 18.14
N GLY A 138 -5.53 3.80 17.96
CA GLY A 138 -5.43 4.85 18.97
C GLY A 138 -4.12 5.66 18.94
N TYR A 139 -3.28 5.46 17.93
CA TYR A 139 -2.02 6.20 17.78
C TYR A 139 -2.20 7.40 16.87
N VAL A 140 -1.88 8.58 17.38
CA VAL A 140 -2.00 9.86 16.68
C VAL A 140 -0.73 10.68 16.89
N ASP A 141 -0.28 11.34 15.84
CA ASP A 141 0.86 12.26 15.89
C ASP A 141 0.44 13.65 15.40
N ALA A 142 0.68 14.67 16.21
CA ALA A 142 0.25 16.03 15.92
C ALA A 142 0.96 16.64 14.71
N GLU A 143 2.24 16.32 14.50
CA GLU A 143 3.04 16.85 13.38
C GLU A 143 2.53 16.27 12.05
N ILE A 144 2.23 14.98 12.01
CA ILE A 144 1.63 14.33 10.85
C ILE A 144 0.28 15.00 10.53
N MET A 145 -0.58 15.16 11.53
CA MET A 145 -1.89 15.77 11.32
C MET A 145 -1.77 17.24 10.86
N ASN A 146 -0.91 18.04 11.47
CA ASN A 146 -0.65 19.42 11.05
C ASN A 146 -0.19 19.49 9.59
N PHE A 147 0.64 18.54 9.17
CA PHE A 147 1.13 18.51 7.80
C PHE A 147 0.03 18.22 6.78
N PHE A 148 -0.95 17.35 7.07
CA PHE A 148 -2.10 17.18 6.17
C PHE A 148 -2.80 18.51 5.89
N TYR A 149 -3.09 19.30 6.92
CA TYR A 149 -3.71 20.61 6.73
C TYR A 149 -2.81 21.60 5.99
N LYS A 150 -1.50 21.62 6.32
CA LYS A 150 -0.51 22.44 5.61
C LYS A 150 -0.45 22.10 4.13
N GLY A 151 -0.26 20.82 3.81
CA GLY A 151 -0.15 20.35 2.42
C GLY A 151 -1.41 20.64 1.61
N MET A 152 -2.60 20.36 2.18
CA MET A 152 -3.86 20.66 1.50
C MET A 152 -4.08 22.16 1.29
N ARG A 153 -3.65 23.05 2.20
CA ARG A 153 -3.69 24.50 1.98
C ARG A 153 -2.81 24.91 0.81
N ILE A 154 -1.57 24.41 0.78
CA ILE A 154 -0.57 24.72 -0.27
C ILE A 154 -1.08 24.32 -1.65
N LEU A 155 -1.74 23.17 -1.78
CA LEU A 155 -2.34 22.74 -3.05
C LEU A 155 -3.33 23.75 -3.61
N GLY A 156 -4.05 24.46 -2.73
CA GLY A 156 -5.00 25.50 -3.11
C GLY A 156 -4.38 26.89 -3.32
N GLU A 157 -3.07 27.04 -3.19
CA GLU A 157 -2.35 28.32 -3.36
C GLU A 157 -1.65 28.38 -4.72
N GLU A 158 -1.39 29.62 -5.18
CA GLU A 158 -0.54 29.86 -6.35
C GLU A 158 0.92 29.90 -5.88
N LYS A 159 1.66 28.82 -6.13
CA LYS A 159 3.05 28.62 -5.72
C LYS A 159 3.93 28.24 -6.90
N GLY A 160 5.17 28.76 -6.90
CA GLY A 160 6.19 28.40 -7.85
C GLY A 160 6.93 27.09 -7.51
N MET A 161 7.77 26.61 -8.43
CA MET A 161 8.55 25.37 -8.25
C MET A 161 9.45 25.44 -7.01
N GLU A 162 10.10 26.58 -6.76
CA GLU A 162 11.02 26.79 -5.62
C GLU A 162 10.30 26.68 -4.27
N GLU A 163 8.98 26.97 -4.22
CA GLU A 163 8.17 26.86 -3.02
C GLU A 163 7.56 25.46 -2.86
N LEU A 164 7.24 24.77 -3.98
CA LEU A 164 6.60 23.45 -3.97
C LEU A 164 7.60 22.32 -3.74
N LEU A 165 8.81 22.39 -4.30
CA LEU A 165 9.81 21.33 -4.19
C LEU A 165 10.19 20.99 -2.74
N PRO A 166 10.42 21.97 -1.84
CA PRO A 166 10.63 21.68 -0.41
C PRO A 166 9.44 20.94 0.23
N VAL A 167 8.20 21.23 -0.18
CA VAL A 167 7.01 20.57 0.34
C VAL A 167 6.91 19.11 -0.14
N VAL A 168 7.33 18.82 -1.38
CA VAL A 168 7.44 17.45 -1.87
C VAL A 168 8.39 16.63 -0.99
N ILE A 169 9.56 17.18 -0.66
CA ILE A 169 10.54 16.52 0.22
C ILE A 169 10.00 16.39 1.66
N GLU A 170 9.35 17.43 2.18
CA GLU A 170 8.71 17.39 3.51
C GLU A 170 7.62 16.32 3.57
N THR A 171 6.84 16.13 2.49
CA THR A 171 5.86 15.04 2.39
C THR A 171 6.51 13.67 2.61
N GLY A 172 7.68 13.44 2.04
CA GLY A 172 8.46 12.22 2.24
C GLY A 172 8.91 12.03 3.69
N LYS A 173 9.38 13.08 4.36
CA LYS A 173 9.78 13.05 5.78
C LYS A 173 8.60 12.72 6.69
N ILE A 174 7.46 13.35 6.44
CA ILE A 174 6.23 13.08 7.21
C ILE A 174 5.73 11.67 6.97
N ASN A 175 5.83 11.14 5.74
CA ASN A 175 5.48 9.75 5.48
C ASN A 175 6.40 8.76 6.22
N LEU A 176 7.70 9.03 6.32
CA LEU A 176 8.62 8.23 7.14
C LEU A 176 8.16 8.18 8.60
N ARG A 177 7.88 9.34 9.19
CA ARG A 177 7.35 9.47 10.57
C ARG A 177 6.01 8.73 10.73
N CYS A 178 5.17 8.77 9.71
CA CYS A 178 3.88 8.08 9.72
C CYS A 178 4.03 6.55 9.67
N MET A 179 4.94 6.04 8.84
CA MET A 179 5.25 4.61 8.79
C MET A 179 5.86 4.13 10.11
N GLU A 180 6.74 4.92 10.74
CA GLU A 180 7.27 4.66 12.08
C GLU A 180 6.15 4.57 13.13
N LEU A 181 5.20 5.52 13.10
CA LEU A 181 4.05 5.52 13.99
C LEU A 181 3.19 4.26 13.82
N LEU A 182 2.97 3.83 12.57
CA LEU A 182 2.18 2.63 12.28
C LEU A 182 2.93 1.35 12.67
N ASP A 183 4.24 1.27 12.42
CA ASP A 183 5.08 0.16 12.89
C ASP A 183 4.98 0.01 14.41
N LYS A 184 5.13 1.13 15.14
CA LYS A 184 4.96 1.18 16.60
C LYS A 184 3.55 0.72 17.00
N ALA A 185 2.51 1.23 16.36
CA ALA A 185 1.13 0.87 16.68
C ALA A 185 0.87 -0.63 16.48
N ASN A 186 1.35 -1.21 15.37
CA ASN A 186 1.21 -2.62 15.07
C ASN A 186 2.01 -3.51 16.05
N THR A 187 3.28 -3.18 16.31
CA THR A 187 4.17 -4.01 17.14
C THR A 187 3.83 -3.94 18.61
N GLU A 188 3.41 -2.80 19.14
CA GLU A 188 2.91 -2.68 20.53
C GLU A 188 1.56 -3.41 20.71
N SER A 189 0.70 -3.37 19.69
CA SER A 189 -0.60 -4.04 19.73
C SER A 189 -0.49 -5.56 19.59
N TYR A 190 0.32 -6.05 18.63
CA TYR A 190 0.30 -7.44 18.19
C TYR A 190 1.62 -8.20 18.39
N GLY A 191 2.66 -7.53 18.88
CA GLY A 191 4.02 -8.06 19.03
C GLY A 191 4.85 -7.90 17.76
N ASN A 192 6.16 -8.06 17.88
CA ASN A 192 7.05 -8.00 16.72
C ASN A 192 6.85 -9.21 15.82
N PRO A 193 6.75 -9.00 14.49
CA PRO A 193 6.63 -10.10 13.55
C PRO A 193 7.79 -11.10 13.67
N ILE A 194 7.46 -12.38 13.59
CA ILE A 194 8.42 -13.49 13.58
C ILE A 194 8.30 -14.29 12.29
N PRO A 195 9.41 -14.79 11.73
CA PRO A 195 9.41 -15.60 10.53
C PRO A 195 8.44 -16.78 10.65
N THR A 196 7.51 -16.86 9.69
CA THR A 196 6.42 -17.85 9.72
C THR A 196 6.16 -18.37 8.32
N GLU A 197 6.13 -19.69 8.18
CA GLU A 197 5.67 -20.35 6.94
C GLU A 197 4.14 -20.42 6.94
N VAL A 198 3.53 -20.01 5.83
CA VAL A 198 2.07 -19.89 5.67
C VAL A 198 1.62 -20.80 4.52
N PRO A 199 0.72 -21.77 4.78
CA PRO A 199 0.20 -22.65 3.75
C PRO A 199 -0.77 -21.92 2.81
N LEU A 200 -0.83 -22.38 1.56
CA LEU A 200 -1.76 -21.92 0.54
C LEU A 200 -2.96 -22.89 0.34
N THR A 201 -2.95 -24.03 1.01
CA THR A 201 -4.07 -24.97 0.97
C THR A 201 -5.22 -24.47 1.84
N ILE A 202 -6.42 -24.47 1.29
CA ILE A 202 -7.65 -24.12 2.01
C ILE A 202 -8.25 -25.41 2.58
N GLU A 203 -8.37 -25.50 3.90
CA GLU A 203 -8.98 -26.64 4.58
C GLU A 203 -10.49 -26.71 4.26
N LYS A 204 -11.05 -27.89 4.19
CA LYS A 204 -12.49 -28.11 4.01
C LYS A 204 -13.33 -27.39 5.07
N GLY A 205 -14.54 -27.01 4.71
CA GLY A 205 -15.51 -26.39 5.61
C GLY A 205 -15.59 -24.87 5.47
N PRO A 206 -16.44 -24.21 6.28
CA PRO A 206 -16.68 -22.77 6.19
C PRO A 206 -15.41 -21.95 6.41
N PHE A 207 -15.23 -20.91 5.58
CA PHE A 207 -14.11 -19.99 5.74
C PHE A 207 -14.48 -18.56 5.29
N ILE A 208 -13.64 -17.61 5.68
CA ILE A 208 -13.69 -16.21 5.26
C ILE A 208 -12.34 -15.84 4.69
N VAL A 209 -12.32 -15.12 3.55
CA VAL A 209 -11.11 -14.49 3.00
C VAL A 209 -11.10 -13.02 3.38
N VAL A 210 -9.98 -12.54 3.93
CA VAL A 210 -9.79 -11.15 4.34
C VAL A 210 -8.71 -10.51 3.48
N SER A 211 -9.09 -9.48 2.74
CA SER A 211 -8.19 -8.73 1.86
C SER A 211 -8.03 -7.28 2.34
N GLY A 212 -6.86 -6.70 2.12
CA GLY A 212 -6.54 -5.32 2.52
C GLY A 212 -5.35 -5.26 3.47
N HIS A 213 -5.35 -4.27 4.40
CA HIS A 213 -4.18 -3.96 5.22
C HIS A 213 -4.50 -3.85 6.72
N ASP A 214 -5.78 -3.68 7.11
CA ASP A 214 -6.15 -3.29 8.46
C ASP A 214 -6.04 -4.46 9.46
N LEU A 215 -5.03 -4.42 10.32
CA LEU A 215 -4.80 -5.45 11.35
C LEU A 215 -5.81 -5.36 12.49
N HIS A 216 -6.39 -4.17 12.73
CA HIS A 216 -7.42 -4.01 13.75
C HIS A 216 -8.71 -4.71 13.34
N ASP A 217 -9.16 -4.52 12.11
CA ASP A 217 -10.32 -5.23 11.56
C ASP A 217 -10.10 -6.75 11.56
N MET A 218 -8.87 -7.20 11.19
CA MET A 218 -8.52 -8.62 11.26
C MET A 218 -8.64 -9.16 12.68
N LYS A 219 -8.10 -8.45 13.68
CA LYS A 219 -8.21 -8.87 15.09
C LYS A 219 -9.67 -9.00 15.53
N LEU A 220 -10.49 -8.00 15.25
CA LEU A 220 -11.92 -8.01 15.60
C LEU A 220 -12.66 -9.17 14.93
N LEU A 221 -12.35 -9.48 13.67
CA LEU A 221 -12.92 -10.62 12.98
C LEU A 221 -12.50 -11.95 13.62
N LEU A 222 -11.20 -12.10 13.94
CA LEU A 222 -10.69 -13.30 14.62
C LEU A 222 -11.37 -13.52 15.99
N GLU A 223 -11.60 -12.45 16.76
CA GLU A 223 -12.35 -12.52 18.01
C GLU A 223 -13.81 -12.96 17.81
N GLN A 224 -14.50 -12.38 16.80
CA GLN A 224 -15.90 -12.68 16.54
C GLN A 224 -16.11 -14.06 15.89
N THR A 225 -15.11 -14.63 15.25
CA THR A 225 -15.18 -15.97 14.62
C THR A 225 -14.66 -17.10 15.50
N LYS A 226 -14.11 -16.78 16.68
CA LYS A 226 -13.61 -17.76 17.62
C LYS A 226 -14.69 -18.78 17.99
N ASP A 227 -14.33 -20.06 17.96
CA ASP A 227 -15.18 -21.21 18.30
C ASP A 227 -16.45 -21.35 17.43
N LYS A 228 -16.49 -20.72 16.24
CA LYS A 228 -17.64 -20.79 15.31
C LYS A 228 -17.47 -21.83 14.20
N GLY A 229 -16.37 -22.57 14.17
CA GLY A 229 -16.10 -23.56 13.12
C GLY A 229 -15.83 -22.94 11.74
N ILE A 230 -15.33 -21.71 11.73
CA ILE A 230 -15.00 -20.95 10.51
C ILE A 230 -13.50 -20.71 10.48
N ASN A 231 -12.85 -21.06 9.39
CA ASN A 231 -11.43 -20.76 9.16
C ASN A 231 -11.26 -19.38 8.52
N ILE A 232 -10.17 -18.70 8.84
CA ILE A 232 -9.83 -17.38 8.28
C ILE A 232 -8.57 -17.54 7.41
N TYR A 233 -8.65 -16.99 6.20
CA TYR A 233 -7.54 -16.93 5.25
C TYR A 233 -7.26 -15.48 4.89
N THR A 234 -5.98 -15.14 4.88
CA THR A 234 -5.52 -13.83 4.40
C THR A 234 -5.45 -13.81 2.87
N HIS A 235 -5.51 -12.62 2.30
CA HIS A 235 -5.29 -12.40 0.88
C HIS A 235 -4.50 -11.09 0.70
N SER A 236 -3.59 -11.04 -0.29
CA SER A 236 -2.85 -9.84 -0.65
C SER A 236 -2.06 -9.26 0.54
N GLU A 237 -2.21 -7.99 0.86
CA GLU A 237 -1.45 -7.31 1.93
C GLU A 237 -1.83 -7.75 3.36
N MET A 238 -2.80 -8.65 3.50
CA MET A 238 -3.13 -9.23 4.80
C MET A 238 -2.20 -10.41 5.18
N LEU A 239 -1.42 -10.98 4.26
CA LEU A 239 -0.48 -12.08 4.53
C LEU A 239 0.43 -11.85 5.77
N PRO A 240 1.01 -10.64 6.00
CA PRO A 240 1.89 -10.39 7.14
C PRO A 240 1.26 -10.60 8.52
N VAL A 241 -0.08 -10.68 8.63
CA VAL A 241 -0.80 -11.02 9.87
C VAL A 241 -0.26 -12.29 10.52
N HIS A 242 0.12 -13.29 9.71
CA HIS A 242 0.67 -14.56 10.18
C HIS A 242 2.02 -14.43 10.89
N GLY A 243 2.72 -13.32 10.73
CA GLY A 243 3.96 -13.03 11.45
C GLY A 243 3.74 -12.47 12.86
N TYR A 244 2.59 -11.83 13.13
CA TYR A 244 2.33 -11.16 14.41
C TYR A 244 1.92 -12.15 15.50
N PRO A 245 2.69 -12.27 16.62
CA PRO A 245 2.46 -13.28 17.65
C PRO A 245 1.04 -13.34 18.19
N LYS A 246 0.46 -12.18 18.58
CA LYS A 246 -0.88 -12.13 19.16
C LYS A 246 -2.03 -12.39 18.17
N LEU A 247 -1.77 -12.30 16.86
CA LEU A 247 -2.77 -12.63 15.83
C LEU A 247 -2.67 -14.11 15.44
N LYS A 248 -1.47 -14.67 15.35
CA LYS A 248 -1.29 -16.11 15.05
C LYS A 248 -1.69 -17.04 16.19
N GLU A 249 -1.97 -16.52 17.39
CA GLU A 249 -2.52 -17.30 18.51
C GLU A 249 -3.92 -17.86 18.22
N TYR A 250 -4.65 -17.26 17.28
CA TYR A 250 -5.97 -17.75 16.89
C TYR A 250 -5.84 -18.99 15.98
N PRO A 251 -6.24 -20.21 16.46
CA PRO A 251 -5.98 -21.46 15.75
C PRO A 251 -6.76 -21.60 14.43
N HIS A 252 -7.79 -20.77 14.22
CA HIS A 252 -8.58 -20.72 13.00
C HIS A 252 -8.05 -19.70 11.96
N LEU A 253 -6.98 -18.97 12.26
CA LEU A 253 -6.18 -18.26 11.25
C LEU A 253 -5.26 -19.28 10.58
N LYS A 254 -5.64 -19.76 9.38
CA LYS A 254 -5.08 -20.99 8.79
C LYS A 254 -3.98 -20.76 7.78
N GLY A 255 -4.18 -19.85 6.83
CA GLY A 255 -3.28 -19.69 5.72
C GLY A 255 -3.61 -18.49 4.85
N ASN A 256 -3.04 -18.47 3.65
CA ASN A 256 -3.26 -17.41 2.68
C ASN A 256 -4.00 -17.95 1.46
N PHE A 257 -5.05 -17.24 1.04
CA PHE A 257 -5.84 -17.55 -0.15
C PHE A 257 -5.26 -16.78 -1.34
N GLY A 258 -4.85 -17.50 -2.38
CA GLY A 258 -4.40 -16.88 -3.61
C GLY A 258 -3.16 -15.99 -3.46
N THR A 259 -3.12 -14.91 -4.23
CA THR A 259 -1.97 -14.04 -4.38
C THR A 259 -2.29 -12.57 -4.08
N ALA A 260 -1.97 -11.65 -5.00
CA ALA A 260 -2.15 -10.23 -4.82
C ALA A 260 -3.44 -9.70 -5.48
N TRP A 261 -3.75 -8.43 -5.22
CA TRP A 261 -4.95 -7.73 -5.65
C TRP A 261 -5.27 -7.87 -7.15
N GLN A 262 -4.26 -7.93 -8.01
CA GLN A 262 -4.44 -8.03 -9.46
C GLN A 262 -5.06 -9.36 -9.92
N SER A 263 -5.01 -10.39 -9.08
CA SER A 263 -5.55 -11.72 -9.39
C SER A 263 -6.98 -11.94 -8.87
N GLN A 264 -7.55 -11.00 -8.10
CA GLN A 264 -8.85 -11.14 -7.42
C GLN A 264 -9.97 -11.65 -8.32
N GLN A 265 -10.11 -11.10 -9.53
CA GLN A 265 -11.20 -11.46 -10.42
C GLN A 265 -11.13 -12.90 -10.92
N PHE A 266 -9.96 -13.49 -10.91
CA PHE A 266 -9.72 -14.90 -11.24
C PHE A 266 -9.83 -15.77 -9.97
N GLU A 267 -9.13 -15.40 -8.92
CA GLU A 267 -9.03 -16.18 -7.68
C GLU A 267 -10.36 -16.29 -6.94
N PHE A 268 -11.19 -15.24 -6.97
CA PHE A 268 -12.51 -15.24 -6.31
C PHE A 268 -13.65 -15.78 -7.19
N HIS A 269 -13.35 -16.23 -8.41
CA HIS A 269 -14.38 -16.78 -9.30
C HIS A 269 -15.03 -18.01 -8.66
N ASN A 270 -16.36 -17.90 -8.40
CA ASN A 270 -17.17 -18.94 -7.76
C ASN A 270 -16.64 -19.43 -6.39
N ILE A 271 -15.89 -18.63 -5.67
CA ILE A 271 -15.40 -18.96 -4.33
C ILE A 271 -16.59 -19.32 -3.40
N PRO A 272 -16.56 -20.45 -2.66
CA PRO A 272 -17.64 -20.84 -1.75
C PRO A 272 -17.49 -20.19 -0.36
N ALA A 273 -17.17 -18.89 -0.30
CA ALA A 273 -16.91 -18.17 0.94
C ALA A 273 -17.09 -16.67 0.77
N PRO A 274 -17.42 -15.91 1.82
CA PRO A 274 -17.41 -14.47 1.80
C PRO A 274 -15.98 -13.91 1.74
N ILE A 275 -15.86 -12.73 1.12
CA ILE A 275 -14.63 -11.94 1.03
C ILE A 275 -14.86 -10.61 1.73
N LEU A 276 -14.06 -10.32 2.75
CA LEU A 276 -14.08 -9.05 3.47
C LEU A 276 -12.92 -8.17 2.99
N PHE A 277 -13.25 -7.03 2.38
CA PHE A 277 -12.29 -5.99 2.04
C PHE A 277 -12.21 -4.95 3.16
N THR A 278 -11.07 -4.88 3.82
CA THR A 278 -10.82 -3.92 4.90
C THR A 278 -10.28 -2.60 4.37
N THR A 279 -9.51 -2.64 3.29
CA THR A 279 -8.91 -1.48 2.61
C THR A 279 -8.72 -1.76 1.11
N ASN A 280 -7.95 -0.92 0.41
CA ASN A 280 -7.54 -1.17 -0.95
C ASN A 280 -6.58 -2.42 -1.02
N CYS A 281 -6.32 -3.05 -2.15
CA CYS A 281 -6.88 -2.66 -3.44
C CYS A 281 -8.08 -3.54 -3.78
N LEU A 282 -9.22 -2.92 -3.99
CA LEU A 282 -10.40 -3.59 -4.50
C LEU A 282 -10.39 -3.52 -6.04
N MET A 283 -10.60 -4.64 -6.72
CA MET A 283 -10.88 -4.66 -8.16
C MET A 283 -12.40 -4.63 -8.42
N PRO A 284 -12.85 -4.19 -9.61
CA PRO A 284 -14.25 -4.27 -9.98
C PRO A 284 -14.82 -5.67 -9.73
N VAL A 285 -15.86 -5.72 -8.92
CA VAL A 285 -16.48 -6.98 -8.48
C VAL A 285 -17.17 -7.67 -9.65
N ARG A 286 -16.96 -8.98 -9.81
CA ARG A 286 -17.64 -9.79 -10.83
C ARG A 286 -18.87 -10.49 -10.29
N GLN A 287 -19.85 -10.71 -11.16
CA GLN A 287 -21.11 -11.39 -10.83
C GLN A 287 -20.92 -12.77 -10.16
N SER A 288 -19.84 -13.48 -10.51
CA SER A 288 -19.57 -14.83 -10.00
C SER A 288 -19.27 -14.90 -8.49
N TYR A 289 -19.02 -13.75 -7.83
CA TYR A 289 -18.79 -13.68 -6.38
C TYR A 289 -19.39 -12.43 -5.71
N ALA A 290 -20.17 -11.63 -6.44
CA ALA A 290 -20.69 -10.35 -5.96
C ALA A 290 -21.55 -10.47 -4.68
N ASP A 291 -22.34 -11.53 -4.57
CA ASP A 291 -23.20 -11.82 -3.42
C ASP A 291 -22.45 -12.20 -2.14
N ARG A 292 -21.12 -12.33 -2.22
CA ARG A 292 -20.22 -12.73 -1.13
C ARG A 292 -19.19 -11.66 -0.76
N VAL A 293 -19.28 -10.48 -1.37
CA VAL A 293 -18.36 -9.36 -1.11
C VAL A 293 -18.90 -8.47 0.00
N PHE A 294 -18.04 -8.22 0.98
CA PHE A 294 -18.27 -7.29 2.09
C PHE A 294 -17.16 -6.25 2.13
N THR A 295 -17.51 -5.02 2.45
CA THR A 295 -16.58 -3.91 2.59
C THR A 295 -16.69 -3.28 3.97
N THR A 296 -15.67 -2.58 4.42
CA THR A 296 -15.71 -1.82 5.67
C THR A 296 -14.82 -0.57 5.59
N SER A 297 -14.90 0.33 6.59
CA SER A 297 -14.12 1.55 6.69
C SER A 297 -14.37 2.49 5.49
N VAL A 298 -13.34 2.89 4.77
CA VAL A 298 -13.44 3.78 3.59
C VAL A 298 -13.60 3.02 2.26
N VAL A 299 -13.47 1.69 2.30
CA VAL A 299 -13.65 0.84 1.12
C VAL A 299 -15.14 0.66 0.86
N SER A 300 -15.55 0.91 -0.38
CA SER A 300 -16.94 0.71 -0.78
C SER A 300 -17.05 0.39 -2.26
N TYR A 301 -18.00 -0.48 -2.58
CA TYR A 301 -18.39 -0.82 -3.94
C TYR A 301 -19.91 -0.81 -4.06
N PRO A 302 -20.49 -0.34 -5.17
CA PRO A 302 -21.95 -0.30 -5.35
C PRO A 302 -22.59 -1.64 -5.08
N GLU A 303 -23.75 -1.64 -4.40
CA GLU A 303 -24.59 -2.83 -4.12
C GLU A 303 -23.96 -3.87 -3.15
N MET A 304 -22.74 -3.67 -2.67
CA MET A 304 -22.11 -4.60 -1.72
C MET A 304 -22.50 -4.24 -0.27
N VAL A 305 -22.53 -5.27 0.57
CA VAL A 305 -22.79 -5.08 2.01
C VAL A 305 -21.60 -4.37 2.65
N HIS A 306 -21.88 -3.24 3.29
CA HIS A 306 -20.88 -2.46 4.00
C HIS A 306 -21.02 -2.65 5.52
N ILE A 307 -19.95 -3.09 6.17
CA ILE A 307 -19.87 -3.22 7.63
C ILE A 307 -19.58 -1.85 8.24
N GLY A 308 -20.43 -1.44 9.15
CA GLY A 308 -20.38 -0.13 9.80
C GLY A 308 -19.20 0.08 10.75
N ALA A 309 -19.20 1.24 11.40
CA ALA A 309 -18.16 1.64 12.34
C ALA A 309 -18.17 0.79 13.63
N ASP A 310 -19.26 0.13 13.94
CA ASP A 310 -19.41 -0.83 15.06
C ASP A 310 -18.65 -2.14 14.83
N LYS A 311 -18.18 -2.38 13.58
CA LYS A 311 -17.44 -3.58 13.19
C LYS A 311 -18.15 -4.89 13.58
N ASP A 312 -19.47 -4.91 13.44
CA ASP A 312 -20.25 -6.16 13.58
C ASP A 312 -20.10 -7.02 12.32
N PHE A 313 -19.28 -8.06 12.40
CA PHE A 313 -19.04 -9.00 11.30
C PHE A 313 -20.07 -10.15 11.25
N THR A 314 -21.16 -10.09 12.02
CA THR A 314 -22.24 -11.10 11.98
C THR A 314 -22.73 -11.40 10.56
N PRO A 315 -22.93 -10.42 9.64
CA PRO A 315 -23.34 -10.73 8.26
C PRO A 315 -22.31 -11.54 7.47
N VAL A 316 -20.99 -11.28 7.69
CA VAL A 316 -19.90 -12.02 7.04
C VAL A 316 -19.85 -13.46 7.57
N ILE A 317 -19.99 -13.61 8.89
CA ILE A 317 -20.02 -14.91 9.59
C ILE A 317 -21.21 -15.75 9.10
N ALA A 318 -22.40 -15.16 9.03
CA ALA A 318 -23.60 -15.83 8.54
C ALA A 318 -23.43 -16.31 7.09
N LYS A 319 -22.83 -15.48 6.23
CA LYS A 319 -22.56 -15.84 4.82
C LYS A 319 -21.53 -16.97 4.71
N ALA A 320 -20.52 -17.01 5.59
CA ALA A 320 -19.54 -18.11 5.60
C ALA A 320 -20.20 -19.45 5.93
N LEU A 321 -21.09 -19.47 6.93
CA LEU A 321 -21.85 -20.67 7.29
C LEU A 321 -22.84 -21.08 6.20
N GLU A 322 -23.48 -20.12 5.54
CA GLU A 322 -24.39 -20.36 4.40
C GLU A 322 -23.64 -20.99 3.21
N CYS A 323 -22.46 -20.47 2.86
CA CYS A 323 -21.63 -20.96 1.76
C CYS A 323 -21.07 -22.36 2.04
N GLY A 324 -20.79 -22.68 3.30
CA GLY A 324 -20.30 -23.99 3.74
C GLY A 324 -18.85 -24.34 3.37
N GLY A 325 -18.19 -23.53 2.54
CA GLY A 325 -16.80 -23.73 2.12
C GLY A 325 -16.60 -24.89 1.12
N TYR A 326 -15.36 -25.29 0.95
CA TYR A 326 -15.03 -26.44 0.11
C TYR A 326 -15.39 -27.77 0.80
N PRO A 327 -15.87 -28.79 0.05
CA PRO A 327 -16.24 -30.10 0.63
C PRO A 327 -15.03 -30.95 1.03
N GLU A 328 -13.87 -30.66 0.48
CA GLU A 328 -12.57 -31.29 0.76
C GLU A 328 -11.47 -30.20 0.76
N ASP A 329 -10.26 -30.55 1.22
CA ASP A 329 -9.14 -29.61 1.19
C ASP A 329 -8.85 -29.18 -0.24
N HIS A 330 -8.72 -27.87 -0.45
CA HIS A 330 -8.53 -27.25 -1.76
C HIS A 330 -7.09 -26.74 -1.88
N PRO A 331 -6.19 -27.45 -2.57
CA PRO A 331 -4.81 -27.01 -2.73
C PRO A 331 -4.74 -25.82 -3.69
N MET A 332 -4.03 -24.78 -3.26
CA MET A 332 -3.67 -23.64 -4.10
C MET A 332 -2.15 -23.52 -4.19
N THR A 333 -1.68 -22.80 -5.19
CA THR A 333 -0.26 -22.50 -5.39
C THR A 333 -0.05 -21.02 -5.64
N GLY A 334 1.13 -20.51 -5.30
CA GLY A 334 1.59 -19.23 -5.79
C GLY A 334 1.85 -19.24 -7.30
N ILE A 335 2.19 -18.10 -7.86
CA ILE A 335 2.37 -17.95 -9.32
C ILE A 335 3.53 -18.77 -9.88
N ASN A 336 4.47 -19.20 -9.04
CA ASN A 336 5.62 -20.02 -9.41
C ASN A 336 5.45 -21.50 -9.01
N GLY A 337 4.27 -21.89 -8.53
CA GLY A 337 3.94 -23.27 -8.17
C GLY A 337 4.26 -23.67 -6.73
N GLY A 338 4.72 -22.72 -5.89
CA GLY A 338 4.93 -22.98 -4.46
C GLY A 338 3.62 -23.19 -3.71
N THR A 339 3.60 -24.08 -2.73
CA THR A 339 2.42 -24.42 -1.90
C THR A 339 2.42 -23.73 -0.54
N THR A 340 3.51 -23.07 -0.18
CA THR A 340 3.68 -22.25 1.02
C THR A 340 4.43 -20.98 0.68
N VAL A 341 4.25 -19.95 1.50
CA VAL A 341 5.01 -18.69 1.46
C VAL A 341 5.55 -18.37 2.84
N MET A 342 6.62 -17.58 2.90
CA MET A 342 7.17 -17.09 4.17
C MET A 342 6.76 -15.63 4.36
N THR A 343 6.56 -15.22 5.62
CA THR A 343 6.39 -13.82 6.04
C THR A 343 7.03 -13.58 7.41
N GLY A 344 7.04 -12.33 7.91
CA GLY A 344 7.47 -12.01 9.26
C GLY A 344 8.94 -11.63 9.42
N PHE A 345 9.65 -11.33 8.32
CA PHE A 345 11.03 -10.82 8.36
C PHE A 345 11.06 -9.28 8.47
N ALA A 346 10.28 -8.70 9.40
CA ALA A 346 10.36 -7.28 9.72
C ALA A 346 11.74 -6.93 10.33
N HIS A 347 12.00 -5.62 10.54
CA HIS A 347 13.30 -5.15 11.00
C HIS A 347 13.82 -5.89 12.23
N ASN A 348 13.00 -6.19 13.23
CA ASN A 348 13.42 -6.93 14.42
C ASN A 348 14.03 -8.30 14.08
N ALA A 349 13.31 -9.10 13.28
CA ALA A 349 13.77 -10.44 12.91
C ALA A 349 15.08 -10.42 12.10
N VAL A 350 15.26 -9.42 11.25
CA VAL A 350 16.48 -9.24 10.47
C VAL A 350 17.62 -8.73 11.33
N LEU A 351 17.36 -7.73 12.20
CA LEU A 351 18.37 -7.13 13.06
C LEU A 351 18.85 -8.06 14.18
N GLU A 352 18.04 -8.98 14.67
CA GLU A 352 18.49 -10.06 15.56
C GLU A 352 19.59 -10.93 14.92
N ASN A 353 19.63 -11.01 13.59
CA ASN A 353 20.65 -11.71 12.83
C ASN A 353 21.70 -10.77 12.20
N ALA A 354 21.70 -9.47 12.53
CA ALA A 354 22.56 -8.48 11.89
C ALA A 354 24.07 -8.84 11.99
N GLY A 355 24.54 -9.28 13.15
CA GLY A 355 25.93 -9.69 13.34
C GLY A 355 26.33 -10.82 12.38
N LYS A 356 25.48 -11.84 12.24
CA LYS A 356 25.71 -12.96 11.30
C LYS A 356 25.70 -12.49 9.85
N ILE A 357 24.75 -11.59 9.48
CA ILE A 357 24.66 -11.02 8.13
C ILE A 357 25.94 -10.25 7.80
N VAL A 358 26.40 -9.40 8.71
CA VAL A 358 27.65 -8.61 8.56
C VAL A 358 28.86 -9.53 8.40
N ASP A 359 28.96 -10.58 9.19
CA ASP A 359 30.06 -11.56 9.08
C ASP A 359 30.04 -12.28 7.71
N LEU A 360 28.87 -12.67 7.22
CA LEU A 360 28.71 -13.32 5.92
C LEU A 360 29.08 -12.39 4.75
N VAL A 361 28.76 -11.10 4.86
CA VAL A 361 29.20 -10.09 3.89
C VAL A 361 30.72 -9.92 3.93
N LYS A 362 31.33 -9.79 5.12
CA LYS A 362 32.79 -9.67 5.27
C LYS A 362 33.54 -10.91 4.77
N GLN A 363 32.93 -12.10 4.85
CA GLN A 363 33.46 -13.35 4.29
C GLN A 363 33.24 -13.50 2.78
N GLY A 364 32.53 -12.55 2.13
CA GLY A 364 32.17 -12.63 0.71
C GLY A 364 31.12 -13.70 0.38
N LYS A 365 30.42 -14.24 1.38
CA LYS A 365 29.32 -15.21 1.18
C LYS A 365 28.01 -14.52 0.78
N ILE A 366 27.83 -13.27 1.18
CA ILE A 366 26.77 -12.40 0.70
C ILE A 366 27.44 -11.23 -0.01
N ARG A 367 27.25 -11.14 -1.32
CA ARG A 367 27.84 -10.12 -2.17
C ARG A 367 26.94 -8.92 -2.34
N HIS A 368 25.61 -9.11 -2.40
CA HIS A 368 24.66 -8.06 -2.71
C HIS A 368 23.28 -8.32 -2.10
N PHE A 369 22.59 -7.23 -1.81
CA PHE A 369 21.18 -7.24 -1.40
C PHE A 369 20.33 -6.58 -2.50
N PHE A 370 19.16 -7.16 -2.78
CA PHE A 370 18.16 -6.57 -3.66
C PHE A 370 16.88 -6.31 -2.86
N LEU A 371 16.38 -5.09 -2.88
CA LEU A 371 15.02 -4.82 -2.44
C LEU A 371 14.10 -4.89 -3.66
N ILE A 372 13.38 -6.00 -3.81
CA ILE A 372 12.43 -6.23 -4.91
C ILE A 372 11.02 -6.16 -4.33
N GLY A 373 10.32 -5.06 -4.53
CA GLY A 373 9.02 -4.85 -3.90
C GLY A 373 8.20 -3.73 -4.52
N GLY A 374 7.08 -3.45 -3.88
CA GLY A 374 6.13 -2.44 -4.31
C GLY A 374 4.78 -3.02 -4.71
N CYS A 375 3.96 -2.29 -5.46
CA CYS A 375 2.58 -2.69 -5.72
C CYS A 375 2.42 -3.54 -6.98
N ASP A 376 3.16 -3.26 -8.03
CA ASP A 376 3.00 -3.76 -9.40
C ASP A 376 1.55 -3.66 -9.93
N GLY A 377 1.35 -3.56 -11.21
CA GLY A 377 0.02 -3.43 -11.80
C GLY A 377 -0.56 -4.75 -12.33
N ALA A 378 -1.80 -4.70 -12.82
CA ALA A 378 -2.54 -5.86 -13.31
C ALA A 378 -2.34 -6.16 -14.80
N ALA A 379 -1.51 -5.42 -15.54
CA ALA A 379 -1.32 -5.66 -16.97
C ALA A 379 -0.76 -7.07 -17.23
N PRO A 380 -1.32 -7.82 -18.21
CA PRO A 380 -0.85 -9.16 -18.55
C PRO A 380 0.61 -9.18 -19.02
N GLY A 381 1.29 -10.31 -18.86
CA GLY A 381 2.64 -10.54 -19.39
C GLY A 381 3.77 -9.91 -18.58
N ARG A 382 3.50 -9.42 -17.38
CA ARG A 382 4.52 -8.87 -16.48
C ARG A 382 5.26 -9.98 -15.75
N SER A 383 6.50 -10.24 -16.13
CA SER A 383 7.37 -11.24 -15.51
C SER A 383 8.69 -10.67 -14.99
N TYR A 384 8.97 -9.37 -15.25
CA TYR A 384 10.26 -8.76 -14.95
C TYR A 384 10.75 -9.05 -13.53
N TYR A 385 9.94 -8.78 -12.50
CA TYR A 385 10.34 -8.95 -11.10
C TYR A 385 10.55 -10.42 -10.72
N THR A 386 9.73 -11.32 -11.27
CA THR A 386 9.89 -12.78 -11.11
C THR A 386 11.18 -13.26 -11.75
N GLU A 387 11.44 -12.84 -12.99
CA GLU A 387 12.66 -13.22 -13.73
C GLU A 387 13.90 -12.62 -13.09
N PHE A 388 13.82 -11.38 -12.62
CA PHE A 388 14.91 -10.73 -11.88
C PHE A 388 15.28 -11.56 -10.66
N ALA A 389 14.32 -11.93 -9.81
CA ALA A 389 14.54 -12.74 -8.63
C ALA A 389 15.17 -14.11 -8.99
N LYS A 390 14.66 -14.79 -10.03
CA LYS A 390 15.20 -16.08 -10.50
C LYS A 390 16.64 -15.99 -11.01
N LYS A 391 17.04 -14.84 -11.57
CA LYS A 391 18.39 -14.61 -12.14
C LYS A 391 19.38 -14.04 -11.15
N THR A 392 18.95 -13.66 -9.93
CA THR A 392 19.88 -13.17 -8.91
C THR A 392 20.91 -14.26 -8.56
N PRO A 393 22.21 -13.92 -8.47
CA PRO A 393 23.25 -14.89 -8.09
C PRO A 393 23.00 -15.55 -6.72
N MET A 394 23.56 -16.74 -6.52
CA MET A 394 23.36 -17.54 -5.31
C MET A 394 23.90 -16.89 -4.03
N ASP A 395 24.82 -15.95 -4.16
CA ASP A 395 25.46 -15.17 -3.10
C ASP A 395 24.74 -13.84 -2.83
N THR A 396 23.43 -13.77 -3.11
CA THR A 396 22.62 -12.55 -2.90
C THR A 396 21.38 -12.82 -2.07
N ILE A 397 20.92 -11.81 -1.33
CA ILE A 397 19.69 -11.83 -0.55
C ILE A 397 18.67 -10.88 -1.18
N ILE A 398 17.42 -11.29 -1.20
CA ILE A 398 16.28 -10.49 -1.66
C ILE A 398 15.42 -10.10 -0.46
N LEU A 399 15.31 -8.80 -0.21
CA LEU A 399 14.30 -8.22 0.66
C LEU A 399 13.05 -7.96 -0.21
N THR A 400 11.88 -8.34 0.26
CA THR A 400 10.63 -8.06 -0.46
C THR A 400 9.55 -7.55 0.48
N LEU A 401 8.58 -6.82 -0.06
CA LEU A 401 7.46 -6.27 0.69
C LEU A 401 6.32 -5.85 -0.26
N ALA A 402 5.16 -5.56 0.31
CA ALA A 402 3.96 -5.12 -0.39
C ALA A 402 3.43 -6.19 -1.39
N CYS A 403 2.46 -5.86 -2.23
CA CYS A 403 1.87 -6.81 -3.19
C CYS A 403 2.86 -7.38 -4.21
N GLY A 404 3.95 -6.65 -4.50
CA GLY A 404 5.02 -7.09 -5.39
C GLY A 404 5.70 -8.38 -4.93
N LYS A 405 5.68 -8.69 -3.62
CA LYS A 405 6.20 -9.95 -3.06
C LYS A 405 5.64 -11.20 -3.76
N TYR A 406 4.38 -11.18 -4.17
CA TYR A 406 3.71 -12.33 -4.80
C TYR A 406 4.27 -12.70 -6.18
N ARG A 407 5.14 -11.85 -6.75
CA ARG A 407 5.90 -12.19 -7.96
C ARG A 407 7.02 -13.21 -7.68
N LEU A 408 7.41 -13.38 -6.40
CA LEU A 408 8.62 -14.15 -6.06
C LEU A 408 8.55 -14.91 -4.72
N ASN A 409 7.62 -14.63 -3.82
CA ASN A 409 7.63 -15.16 -2.45
C ASN A 409 7.35 -16.68 -2.35
N ASP A 410 6.82 -17.29 -3.41
CA ASP A 410 6.65 -18.74 -3.52
C ASP A 410 7.81 -19.46 -4.24
N LEU A 411 8.87 -18.70 -4.64
CA LEU A 411 10.11 -19.29 -5.17
C LEU A 411 10.93 -19.96 -4.07
N ARG A 412 11.61 -21.02 -4.44
CA ARG A 412 12.57 -21.74 -3.56
C ARG A 412 13.99 -21.43 -4.03
N LEU A 413 14.55 -20.29 -3.61
CA LEU A 413 15.91 -19.86 -3.97
C LEU A 413 16.99 -20.38 -3.03
N GLY A 414 16.61 -21.15 -1.99
CA GLY A 414 17.54 -21.67 -0.99
C GLY A 414 17.90 -20.67 0.11
N GLU A 415 19.02 -20.94 0.77
CA GLU A 415 19.52 -20.18 1.92
C GLU A 415 21.03 -19.98 1.84
N ILE A 416 21.54 -19.00 2.58
CA ILE A 416 22.97 -18.75 2.79
C ILE A 416 23.23 -18.93 4.28
N GLU A 417 23.91 -20.04 4.65
CA GLU A 417 24.23 -20.38 6.04
C GLU A 417 23.01 -20.31 7.01
N GLY A 418 21.84 -20.78 6.54
CA GLY A 418 20.59 -20.78 7.31
C GLY A 418 19.84 -19.44 7.29
N ILE A 419 20.21 -18.49 6.46
CA ILE A 419 19.45 -17.27 6.19
C ILE A 419 18.72 -17.48 4.85
N PRO A 420 17.38 -17.49 4.81
CA PRO A 420 16.65 -17.58 3.55
C PRO A 420 17.05 -16.47 2.58
N ARG A 421 17.15 -16.80 1.29
CA ARG A 421 17.49 -15.80 0.28
C ARG A 421 16.34 -14.84 -0.04
N ILE A 422 15.12 -15.15 0.36
CA ILE A 422 13.95 -14.24 0.23
C ILE A 422 13.44 -13.93 1.63
N LEU A 423 13.43 -12.66 2.00
CA LEU A 423 12.95 -12.15 3.29
C LEU A 423 11.76 -11.24 3.05
N ASP A 424 10.54 -11.72 3.31
CA ASP A 424 9.32 -10.91 3.25
C ASP A 424 9.20 -10.03 4.49
N MET A 425 9.39 -8.74 4.33
CA MET A 425 9.44 -7.75 5.39
C MET A 425 8.05 -7.28 5.83
N GLY A 426 6.99 -7.55 5.05
CA GLY A 426 5.63 -7.20 5.45
C GLY A 426 4.81 -6.44 4.41
N GLN A 427 3.90 -5.59 4.87
CA GLN A 427 3.04 -4.74 4.06
C GLN A 427 3.82 -3.58 3.40
N CYS A 428 3.14 -2.76 2.61
CA CYS A 428 3.78 -1.60 1.97
C CYS A 428 4.32 -0.58 3.00
N ASN A 429 3.64 -0.34 4.13
CA ASN A 429 4.15 0.49 5.23
C ASN A 429 5.41 -0.08 5.89
N ASP A 430 5.66 -1.38 5.78
CA ASP A 430 6.88 -2.03 6.28
C ASP A 430 8.12 -1.71 5.40
N ALA A 431 7.98 -0.82 4.39
CA ALA A 431 9.11 -0.09 3.85
C ALA A 431 9.93 0.61 4.96
N TYR A 432 9.30 0.97 6.08
CA TYR A 432 9.99 1.40 7.30
C TYR A 432 10.99 0.34 7.80
N SER A 433 10.60 -0.93 7.84
CA SER A 433 11.49 -2.04 8.20
C SER A 433 12.71 -2.14 7.27
N ALA A 434 12.50 -2.00 5.95
CA ALA A 434 13.61 -2.02 4.99
C ALA A 434 14.58 -0.84 5.21
N ILE A 435 14.06 0.35 5.48
CA ILE A 435 14.84 1.54 5.80
C ILE A 435 15.65 1.33 7.09
N LYS A 436 15.03 0.80 8.15
CA LYS A 436 15.70 0.50 9.43
C LYS A 436 16.84 -0.51 9.25
N VAL A 437 16.62 -1.55 8.47
CA VAL A 437 17.65 -2.56 8.16
C VAL A 437 18.78 -1.94 7.38
N ALA A 438 18.49 -1.13 6.35
CA ALA A 438 19.54 -0.46 5.56
C ALA A 438 20.40 0.49 6.41
N ILE A 439 19.77 1.29 7.28
CA ILE A 439 20.49 2.20 8.21
C ILE A 439 21.38 1.38 9.16
N ALA A 440 20.84 0.33 9.78
CA ALA A 440 21.61 -0.49 10.73
C ALA A 440 22.79 -1.23 10.05
N LEU A 441 22.62 -1.66 8.80
CA LEU A 441 23.71 -2.26 8.02
C LEU A 441 24.77 -1.20 7.68
N ALA A 442 24.38 0.02 7.27
CA ALA A 442 25.31 1.11 6.99
C ALA A 442 26.15 1.47 8.23
N GLU A 443 25.51 1.58 9.40
CA GLU A 443 26.21 1.77 10.67
C GLU A 443 27.20 0.63 10.98
N ALA A 444 26.79 -0.64 10.79
CA ALA A 444 27.64 -1.80 11.04
C ALA A 444 28.81 -1.94 10.08
N PHE A 445 28.70 -1.39 8.87
CA PHE A 445 29.77 -1.33 7.87
C PHE A 445 30.57 -0.01 7.91
N GLU A 446 30.19 0.94 8.78
CA GLU A 446 30.80 2.27 8.89
C GLU A 446 30.80 3.03 7.54
N CYS A 447 29.67 2.99 6.82
CA CYS A 447 29.48 3.60 5.50
C CYS A 447 28.12 4.32 5.41
N GLU A 448 27.93 5.10 4.34
CA GLU A 448 26.63 5.69 4.02
C GLU A 448 25.68 4.64 3.40
N VAL A 449 24.36 4.83 3.54
CA VAL A 449 23.36 3.89 3.00
C VAL A 449 23.51 3.68 1.48
N ASN A 450 23.89 4.73 0.75
CA ASN A 450 24.13 4.66 -0.70
C ASN A 450 25.42 3.91 -1.10
N GLU A 451 26.29 3.60 -0.15
CA GLU A 451 27.53 2.82 -0.34
C GLU A 451 27.33 1.34 -0.03
N LEU A 452 26.18 0.96 0.55
CA LEU A 452 25.84 -0.43 0.76
C LEU A 452 25.73 -1.20 -0.57
N PRO A 453 26.09 -2.50 -0.59
CA PRO A 453 25.81 -3.36 -1.73
C PRO A 453 24.29 -3.70 -1.80
N LEU A 454 23.47 -2.66 -1.93
CA LEU A 454 22.02 -2.72 -1.93
C LEU A 454 21.47 -1.99 -3.17
N SER A 455 20.64 -2.67 -3.94
CA SER A 455 19.92 -2.08 -5.06
C SER A 455 18.40 -2.20 -4.89
N MET A 456 17.71 -1.14 -5.26
CA MET A 456 16.25 -1.06 -5.15
C MET A 456 15.60 -1.29 -6.51
N ILE A 457 14.88 -2.39 -6.65
CA ILE A 457 14.17 -2.80 -7.87
C ILE A 457 12.67 -2.68 -7.57
N LEU A 458 12.14 -1.47 -7.73
CA LEU A 458 10.84 -1.11 -7.21
C LEU A 458 9.76 -1.10 -8.30
N SER A 459 8.60 -1.59 -7.92
CA SER A 459 7.36 -1.44 -8.68
C SER A 459 6.41 -0.47 -7.98
N TRP A 460 5.63 0.28 -8.75
CA TRP A 460 4.62 1.15 -8.21
C TRP A 460 3.27 0.93 -8.88
N TYR A 461 2.20 1.28 -8.19
CA TYR A 461 0.86 1.22 -8.72
C TYR A 461 0.01 2.42 -8.30
N GLU A 462 -0.02 2.75 -7.00
CA GLU A 462 -0.92 3.77 -6.45
C GLU A 462 -0.21 4.68 -5.42
N GLN A 463 -0.96 5.52 -4.74
CA GLN A 463 -0.49 6.67 -3.97
C GLN A 463 0.41 6.31 -2.79
N LYS A 464 0.22 5.13 -2.16
CA LYS A 464 1.13 4.69 -1.09
C LYS A 464 2.55 4.45 -1.61
N ALA A 465 2.68 3.92 -2.83
CA ALA A 465 3.98 3.78 -3.47
C ALA A 465 4.62 5.14 -3.78
N VAL A 466 3.82 6.15 -4.15
CA VAL A 466 4.29 7.54 -4.31
C VAL A 466 4.81 8.08 -2.98
N ALA A 467 4.06 7.93 -1.88
CA ALA A 467 4.49 8.37 -0.55
C ALA A 467 5.82 7.71 -0.11
N ILE A 468 5.98 6.40 -0.36
CA ILE A 468 7.23 5.68 -0.07
C ILE A 468 8.38 6.20 -0.94
N LEU A 469 8.15 6.43 -2.24
CA LEU A 469 9.18 7.01 -3.12
C LEU A 469 9.63 8.37 -2.59
N LEU A 470 8.69 9.25 -2.22
CA LEU A 470 9.03 10.55 -1.62
C LEU A 470 9.84 10.41 -0.32
N THR A 471 9.57 9.36 0.48
CA THR A 471 10.38 9.05 1.66
C THR A 471 11.82 8.70 1.29
N LEU A 472 12.02 7.85 0.28
CA LEU A 472 13.37 7.51 -0.19
C LEU A 472 14.13 8.74 -0.70
N LEU A 473 13.44 9.63 -1.44
CA LEU A 473 14.01 10.90 -1.89
C LEU A 473 14.38 11.81 -0.71
N ALA A 474 13.50 11.92 0.29
CA ALA A 474 13.74 12.73 1.49
C ALA A 474 14.91 12.22 2.33
N LEU A 475 15.22 10.93 2.26
CA LEU A 475 16.39 10.30 2.88
C LEU A 475 17.66 10.37 2.00
N GLY A 476 17.58 10.94 0.79
CA GLY A 476 18.69 11.01 -0.15
C GLY A 476 19.11 9.67 -0.75
N ILE A 477 18.20 8.68 -0.76
CA ILE A 477 18.46 7.36 -1.33
C ILE A 477 18.57 7.45 -2.86
N LYS A 478 19.59 6.80 -3.43
CA LYS A 478 19.93 6.80 -4.86
C LYS A 478 19.86 5.39 -5.46
N ASN A 479 20.10 5.30 -6.77
CA ASN A 479 20.17 4.05 -7.52
C ASN A 479 18.85 3.23 -7.47
N ILE A 480 17.71 3.90 -7.68
CA ILE A 480 16.40 3.29 -7.68
C ILE A 480 16.00 2.88 -9.11
N TYR A 481 15.84 1.59 -9.35
CA TYR A 481 15.25 1.04 -10.58
C TYR A 481 13.73 1.01 -10.42
N LEU A 482 13.01 1.81 -11.19
CA LEU A 482 11.57 2.02 -11.04
C LEU A 482 10.80 1.53 -12.26
N GLY A 483 9.78 0.74 -12.02
CA GLY A 483 8.88 0.23 -13.05
C GLY A 483 7.45 -0.03 -12.58
N PRO A 484 6.65 -0.61 -13.46
CA PRO A 484 6.94 -0.96 -14.86
C PRO A 484 6.91 0.22 -15.83
N THR A 485 6.34 1.36 -15.42
CA THR A 485 6.36 2.64 -16.14
C THR A 485 6.75 3.75 -15.17
N LEU A 486 7.21 4.87 -15.68
CA LEU A 486 7.33 6.09 -14.88
C LEU A 486 5.94 6.72 -14.68
N PRO A 487 5.72 7.47 -13.58
CA PRO A 487 4.43 8.09 -13.31
C PRO A 487 4.04 9.13 -14.38
N ALA A 488 2.82 9.03 -14.93
CA ALA A 488 2.30 9.94 -15.94
C ALA A 488 2.16 11.41 -15.47
N PHE A 489 2.06 11.61 -14.17
CA PHE A 489 1.94 12.94 -13.55
C PHE A 489 3.29 13.64 -13.32
N VAL A 490 4.42 13.00 -13.64
CA VAL A 490 5.75 13.60 -13.51
C VAL A 490 6.15 14.22 -14.84
N SER A 491 6.35 15.54 -14.85
CA SER A 491 6.77 16.28 -16.03
C SER A 491 8.21 15.94 -16.45
N PRO A 492 8.60 16.17 -17.71
CA PRO A 492 9.96 15.92 -18.16
C PRO A 492 11.02 16.67 -17.33
N ASN A 493 10.78 17.92 -16.94
CA ASN A 493 11.71 18.70 -16.13
C ASN A 493 11.86 18.14 -14.71
N VAL A 494 10.75 17.81 -14.07
CA VAL A 494 10.76 17.18 -12.73
C VAL A 494 11.41 15.80 -12.81
N LEU A 495 11.13 15.02 -13.86
CA LEU A 495 11.79 13.73 -14.09
C LEU A 495 13.30 13.87 -14.25
N ASN A 496 13.76 14.82 -15.07
CA ASN A 496 15.18 15.09 -15.26
C ASN A 496 15.87 15.45 -13.92
N TYR A 497 15.22 16.25 -13.09
CA TYR A 497 15.71 16.55 -11.74
C TYR A 497 15.84 15.27 -10.90
N LEU A 498 14.81 14.42 -10.88
CA LEU A 498 14.82 13.15 -10.12
C LEU A 498 15.90 12.18 -10.62
N VAL A 499 16.11 12.10 -11.92
CA VAL A 499 17.17 11.27 -12.53
C VAL A 499 18.56 11.79 -12.17
N GLN A 500 18.79 13.10 -12.26
CA GLN A 500 20.10 13.70 -11.99
C GLN A 500 20.46 13.65 -10.51
N GLU A 501 19.52 13.98 -9.63
CA GLU A 501 19.78 14.10 -8.19
C GLU A 501 19.74 12.73 -7.47
N TYR A 502 18.81 11.86 -7.84
CA TYR A 502 18.55 10.60 -7.13
C TYR A 502 18.88 9.35 -7.96
N GLN A 503 19.34 9.50 -9.19
CA GLN A 503 19.70 8.38 -10.07
C GLN A 503 18.54 7.38 -10.26
N ILE A 504 17.31 7.89 -10.40
CA ILE A 504 16.17 7.04 -10.72
C ILE A 504 16.32 6.54 -12.15
N THR A 505 16.28 5.22 -12.31
CA THR A 505 16.46 4.53 -13.59
C THR A 505 15.19 3.75 -13.93
N PRO A 506 14.56 3.96 -15.10
CA PRO A 506 13.52 3.05 -15.57
C PRO A 506 14.07 1.63 -15.72
N ILE A 507 13.29 0.62 -15.33
CA ILE A 507 13.68 -0.77 -15.61
C ILE A 507 13.80 -1.00 -17.11
N SER A 508 14.75 -1.86 -17.51
CA SER A 508 14.95 -2.29 -18.91
C SER A 508 14.76 -3.79 -19.05
N THR A 509 15.72 -4.52 -19.56
CA THR A 509 15.72 -5.98 -19.48
C THR A 509 16.42 -6.45 -18.21
N VAL A 510 16.01 -7.60 -17.66
CA VAL A 510 16.60 -8.17 -16.44
C VAL A 510 18.11 -8.35 -16.58
N ASP A 511 18.58 -8.84 -17.75
CA ASP A 511 19.99 -9.10 -17.98
C ASP A 511 20.83 -7.82 -18.03
N GLU A 512 20.31 -6.77 -18.67
CA GLU A 512 20.97 -5.46 -18.73
C GLU A 512 21.02 -4.81 -17.34
N ASP A 513 19.93 -4.86 -16.58
CA ASP A 513 19.87 -4.23 -15.26
C ASP A 513 20.74 -4.99 -14.26
N LEU A 514 20.72 -6.33 -14.23
CA LEU A 514 21.66 -7.12 -13.41
C LEU A 514 23.12 -6.86 -13.78
N LYS A 515 23.43 -6.73 -15.08
CA LYS A 515 24.79 -6.42 -15.53
C LYS A 515 25.24 -5.02 -15.09
N LYS A 516 24.34 -4.02 -15.13
CA LYS A 516 24.66 -2.66 -14.65
C LYS A 516 24.91 -2.62 -13.15
N ILE A 517 24.16 -3.42 -12.38
CA ILE A 517 24.24 -3.45 -10.91
C ILE A 517 25.45 -4.23 -10.42
N LEU A 518 25.72 -5.39 -11.01
CA LEU A 518 26.71 -6.34 -10.49
C LEU A 518 28.07 -6.27 -11.23
N GLY A 519 28.15 -5.61 -12.37
CA GLY A 519 29.36 -5.46 -13.21
C GLY A 519 29.45 -6.58 -14.24
#